data_f0479266da44554543acb9844276b6a0
#
_entry.id   f0479266da44554543acb9844276b6a0
#
_cell.length_a   1.000
_cell.length_b   1.000
_cell.length_c   1.000
_cell.angle_alpha   90.00
_cell.angle_beta   90.00
_cell.angle_gamma   90.00
#
_symmetry.space_group_name_H-M   'P 1'
#
loop_
_entity.id
_entity.type
_entity.pdbx_description
1 polymer ?
#
loop_
_entity_poly.entity_id
_entity_poly.type
_entity_poly.pdbx_seq_one_letter_code
_entity_poly.pdbx_strand_id
1 'polypeptide(L)'
;MPKRVVIDPDTAILIASGALLPSDGYAIIAPTLLRSQVLATLYARVRDGTLAADEGLAINAHFAKLKFRYLGDAVMRRRAWAIADRQGLRSTELAEYVALAQLQADALVTEDPDLAAAAEGEVPVVAPRTIATN
;
A
#
# COMPACT_ATOMS: atom_id res chain seq x y z
N MET A 1 21.35 6.12 3.18
CA MET A 1 19.95 6.60 3.18
C MET A 1 19.03 5.46 2.77
N PRO A 2 17.99 5.16 3.54
CA PRO A 2 17.05 4.14 3.12
C PRO A 2 16.28 4.58 1.88
N LYS A 3 15.94 3.61 1.04
CA LYS A 3 15.03 3.85 -0.07
C LYS A 3 13.62 4.02 0.47
N ARG A 4 12.85 4.92 -0.10
CA ARG A 4 11.44 5.09 0.26
C ARG A 4 10.57 4.27 -0.68
N VAL A 5 9.62 3.55 -0.10
CA VAL A 5 8.66 2.75 -0.87
C VAL A 5 7.25 3.02 -0.38
N VAL A 6 6.30 3.00 -1.32
CA VAL A 6 4.88 3.01 -1.01
C VAL A 6 4.41 1.56 -1.03
N ILE A 7 3.64 1.15 -0.03
CA ILE A 7 3.10 -0.21 0.04
C ILE A 7 1.58 -0.19 -0.10
N ASP A 8 1.04 -1.28 -0.64
CA ASP A 8 -0.40 -1.47 -0.80
C ASP A 8 -1.01 -2.17 0.44
N PRO A 9 -2.36 -2.31 0.51
CA PRO A 9 -2.99 -2.95 1.66
C PRO A 9 -2.53 -4.38 1.91
N ASP A 10 -2.38 -5.20 0.87
CA ASP A 10 -1.96 -6.60 1.04
C ASP A 10 -0.55 -6.69 1.61
N THR A 11 0.37 -5.84 1.16
CA THR A 11 1.73 -5.77 1.70
C THR A 11 1.71 -5.34 3.17
N ALA A 12 0.89 -4.34 3.51
CA ALA A 12 0.73 -3.88 4.89
C ALA A 12 0.24 -5.01 5.79
N ILE A 13 -0.69 -5.83 5.30
CA ILE A 13 -1.20 -6.99 6.04
C ILE A 13 -0.12 -8.05 6.23
N LEU A 14 0.69 -8.31 5.21
CA LEU A 14 1.83 -9.22 5.35
C LEU A 14 2.79 -8.77 6.46
N ILE A 15 3.06 -7.49 6.53
CA ILE A 15 3.93 -6.93 7.58
C ILE A 15 3.26 -7.04 8.94
N ALA A 16 1.99 -6.64 9.05
CA ALA A 16 1.25 -6.63 10.31
C ALA A 16 1.04 -8.03 10.87
N SER A 17 0.87 -9.03 10.01
CA SER A 17 0.69 -10.43 10.42
C SER A 17 2.01 -11.13 10.76
N GLY A 18 3.15 -10.52 10.49
CA GLY A 18 4.46 -11.12 10.69
C GLY A 18 4.93 -11.99 9.53
N ALA A 19 4.16 -12.10 8.46
CA ALA A 19 4.54 -12.91 7.29
C ALA A 19 5.69 -12.28 6.50
N LEU A 20 5.88 -10.97 6.62
CA LEU A 20 6.97 -10.25 5.99
C LEU A 20 7.62 -9.32 7.00
N LEU A 21 8.95 -9.43 7.15
CA LEU A 21 9.73 -8.53 8.00
C LEU A 21 10.50 -7.58 7.10
N PRO A 22 10.13 -6.28 7.04
CA PRO A 22 10.83 -5.36 6.15
C PRO A 22 12.25 -5.09 6.63
N SER A 23 13.14 -4.93 5.66
CA SER A 23 14.55 -4.58 5.90
C SER A 23 14.65 -3.12 6.36
N ASP A 24 15.65 -2.83 7.20
CA ASP A 24 15.98 -1.46 7.63
C ASP A 24 16.42 -0.56 6.47
N GLY A 25 16.73 -1.15 5.31
CA GLY A 25 17.07 -0.40 4.11
C GLY A 25 15.92 0.33 3.45
N TYR A 26 14.69 0.16 3.97
CA TYR A 26 13.50 0.77 3.39
C TYR A 26 12.73 1.60 4.41
N ALA A 27 12.33 2.80 4.01
CA ALA A 27 11.41 3.64 4.76
C ALA A 27 10.04 3.52 4.08
N ILE A 28 9.02 3.17 4.84
CA ILE A 28 7.69 2.88 4.30
C ILE A 28 6.80 4.11 4.45
N ILE A 29 6.22 4.53 3.33
CA ILE A 29 5.22 5.59 3.29
C ILE A 29 3.96 5.05 2.63
N ALA A 30 2.83 5.69 2.91
CA ALA A 30 1.55 5.25 2.36
C ALA A 30 0.57 6.42 2.30
N PRO A 31 -0.40 6.36 1.38
CA PRO A 31 -1.49 7.34 1.41
C PRO A 31 -2.36 7.10 2.65
N THR A 32 -3.00 8.15 3.14
CA THR A 32 -3.84 8.07 4.35
C THR A 32 -4.96 7.04 4.19
N LEU A 33 -5.43 6.82 2.98
CA LEU A 33 -6.49 5.86 2.70
C LEU A 33 -6.08 4.40 3.00
N LEU A 34 -4.79 4.12 3.11
CA LEU A 34 -4.31 2.77 3.45
C LEU A 34 -4.98 2.22 4.70
N ARG A 35 -5.17 3.07 5.73
CA ARG A 35 -5.76 2.65 7.00
C ARG A 35 -7.15 2.05 6.81
N SER A 36 -8.00 2.74 6.07
CA SER A 36 -9.36 2.26 5.79
C SER A 36 -9.35 1.03 4.90
N GLN A 37 -8.45 0.99 3.94
CA GLN A 37 -8.37 -0.14 3.02
C GLN A 37 -7.85 -1.41 3.68
N VAL A 38 -6.91 -1.30 4.61
CA VAL A 38 -6.46 -2.46 5.40
C VAL A 38 -7.63 -3.02 6.21
N LEU A 39 -8.36 -2.16 6.91
CA LEU A 39 -9.54 -2.59 7.68
C LEU A 39 -10.57 -3.28 6.78
N ALA A 40 -10.89 -2.67 5.65
CA ALA A 40 -11.86 -3.21 4.70
C ALA A 40 -11.41 -4.57 4.12
N THR A 41 -10.12 -4.71 3.80
CA THR A 41 -9.58 -5.95 3.26
C THR A 41 -9.65 -7.08 4.29
N LEU A 42 -9.26 -6.80 5.53
CA LEU A 42 -9.34 -7.79 6.61
C LEU A 42 -10.78 -8.22 6.86
N TYR A 43 -11.70 -7.26 6.90
CA TYR A 43 -13.11 -7.56 7.10
C TYR A 43 -13.66 -8.44 5.97
N ALA A 44 -13.31 -8.14 4.73
CA ALA A 44 -13.73 -8.93 3.58
C ALA A 44 -13.23 -10.39 3.68
N ARG A 45 -11.99 -10.59 4.12
CA ARG A 45 -11.41 -11.92 4.31
C ARG A 45 -12.14 -12.71 5.42
N VAL A 46 -12.57 -12.01 6.46
CA VAL A 46 -13.36 -12.63 7.52
C VAL A 46 -14.73 -13.05 6.96
N ARG A 47 -15.36 -12.19 6.20
CA ARG A 47 -16.68 -12.45 5.61
C ARG A 47 -16.65 -13.60 4.60
N ASP A 48 -15.57 -13.77 3.86
CA ASP A 48 -15.47 -14.86 2.88
C ASP A 48 -14.92 -16.17 3.50
N GLY A 49 -14.63 -16.17 4.79
CA GLY A 49 -14.22 -17.38 5.52
C GLY A 49 -12.73 -17.71 5.46
N THR A 50 -11.90 -16.84 4.86
CA THR A 50 -10.46 -17.12 4.75
C THR A 50 -9.67 -16.68 5.98
N LEU A 51 -10.28 -15.90 6.88
CA LEU A 51 -9.64 -15.39 8.08
C LEU A 51 -10.64 -15.41 9.25
N ALA A 52 -10.19 -15.83 10.43
CA ALA A 52 -11.03 -15.77 11.62
C ALA A 52 -11.17 -14.32 12.09
N ALA A 53 -12.33 -13.97 12.66
CA ALA A 53 -12.63 -12.59 13.07
C ALA A 53 -11.63 -12.07 14.12
N ASP A 54 -11.27 -12.88 15.12
CA ASP A 54 -10.29 -12.47 16.12
C ASP A 54 -8.90 -12.27 15.54
N GLU A 55 -8.50 -13.06 14.55
CA GLU A 55 -7.26 -12.87 13.83
C GLU A 55 -7.26 -11.55 13.03
N GLY A 56 -8.36 -11.29 12.32
CA GLY A 56 -8.50 -10.05 11.55
C GLY A 56 -8.39 -8.82 12.42
N LEU A 57 -9.08 -8.82 13.56
CA LEU A 57 -9.01 -7.72 14.52
C LEU A 57 -7.60 -7.56 15.12
N ALA A 58 -6.94 -8.67 15.42
CA ALA A 58 -5.57 -8.64 15.97
C ALA A 58 -4.58 -8.08 14.95
N ILE A 59 -4.69 -8.49 13.69
CA ILE A 59 -3.83 -7.96 12.63
C ILE A 59 -4.04 -6.45 12.47
N ASN A 60 -5.29 -6.01 12.47
CA ASN A 60 -5.58 -4.58 12.35
C ASN A 60 -5.04 -3.78 13.54
N ALA A 61 -5.15 -4.31 14.75
CA ALA A 61 -4.60 -3.68 15.95
C ALA A 61 -3.07 -3.57 15.86
N HIS A 62 -2.41 -4.61 15.38
CA HIS A 62 -0.96 -4.59 15.19
C HIS A 62 -0.57 -3.61 14.08
N PHE A 63 -1.31 -3.61 12.97
CA PHE A 63 -1.09 -2.66 11.89
C PHE A 63 -1.15 -1.21 12.40
N ALA A 64 -2.10 -0.88 13.27
CA ALA A 64 -2.26 0.46 13.81
C ALA A 64 -1.03 0.93 14.62
N LYS A 65 -0.22 0.00 15.12
CA LYS A 65 1.00 0.31 15.88
C LYS A 65 2.24 0.44 15.02
N LEU A 66 2.17 0.06 13.75
CA LEU A 66 3.32 0.16 12.84
C LEU A 66 3.61 1.63 12.52
N LYS A 67 4.88 1.96 12.44
CA LYS A 67 5.32 3.34 12.25
C LYS A 67 5.53 3.64 10.77
N PHE A 68 4.46 3.59 9.99
CA PHE A 68 4.48 4.05 8.61
C PHE A 68 4.21 5.55 8.58
N ARG A 69 4.83 6.21 7.61
CA ARG A 69 4.55 7.63 7.41
C ARG A 69 3.39 7.77 6.43
N TYR A 70 2.32 8.41 6.86
CA TYR A 70 1.13 8.63 6.03
C TYR A 70 1.17 10.04 5.44
N LEU A 71 0.95 10.14 4.14
CA LEU A 71 1.01 11.40 3.42
C LEU A 71 -0.21 11.53 2.52
N GLY A 72 -0.69 12.76 2.38
CA GLY A 72 -1.81 13.06 1.49
C GLY A 72 -2.15 14.53 1.56
N ASP A 73 -1.80 15.28 0.52
CA ASP A 73 -2.06 16.70 0.43
C ASP A 73 -2.73 17.05 -0.90
N ALA A 74 -2.96 18.32 -1.14
CA ALA A 74 -3.62 18.77 -2.37
C ALA A 74 -2.80 18.46 -3.63
N VAL A 75 -1.48 18.51 -3.54
CA VAL A 75 -0.60 18.20 -4.68
C VAL A 75 -0.74 16.72 -5.05
N MET A 76 -0.70 15.84 -4.07
CA MET A 76 -0.86 14.40 -4.28
C MET A 76 -2.25 14.10 -4.88
N ARG A 77 -3.31 14.72 -4.35
CA ARG A 77 -4.67 14.48 -4.84
C ARG A 77 -4.85 14.93 -6.29
N ARG A 78 -4.28 16.07 -6.67
CA ARG A 78 -4.32 16.52 -8.07
C ARG A 78 -3.54 15.59 -8.99
N ARG A 79 -2.39 15.10 -8.53
CA ARG A 79 -1.60 14.12 -9.27
C ARG A 79 -2.37 12.82 -9.46
N ALA A 80 -3.05 12.35 -8.40
CA ALA A 80 -3.88 11.15 -8.45
C ALA A 80 -5.02 11.29 -9.47
N TRP A 81 -5.66 12.44 -9.50
CA TRP A 81 -6.71 12.70 -10.49
C TRP A 81 -6.15 12.58 -11.92
N ALA A 82 -5.02 13.22 -12.19
CA ALA A 82 -4.41 13.19 -13.52
C ALA A 82 -3.99 11.78 -13.93
N ILE A 83 -3.44 10.99 -13.00
CA ILE A 83 -3.08 9.59 -13.27
C ILE A 83 -4.32 8.75 -13.55
N ALA A 84 -5.36 8.89 -12.74
CA ALA A 84 -6.61 8.16 -12.94
C ALA A 84 -7.20 8.46 -14.32
N ASP A 85 -7.15 9.71 -14.73
CA ASP A 85 -7.70 10.15 -16.01
C ASP A 85 -6.92 9.52 -17.18
N ARG A 86 -5.59 9.62 -17.19
CA ARG A 86 -4.81 9.07 -18.31
C ARG A 86 -4.72 7.55 -18.32
N GLN A 87 -4.89 6.91 -17.17
CA GLN A 87 -4.90 5.44 -17.09
C GLN A 87 -6.31 4.86 -17.27
N GLY A 88 -7.32 5.71 -17.39
CA GLY A 88 -8.69 5.26 -17.60
C GLY A 88 -9.31 4.59 -16.37
N LEU A 89 -8.90 4.98 -15.16
CA LEU A 89 -9.41 4.38 -13.93
C LEU A 89 -10.81 4.92 -13.59
N ARG A 90 -11.61 4.06 -12.97
CA ARG A 90 -12.97 4.43 -12.54
C ARG A 90 -12.98 5.16 -11.21
N SER A 91 -11.88 5.13 -10.47
CA SER A 91 -11.74 5.70 -9.14
C SER A 91 -10.31 6.19 -8.97
N THR A 92 -10.10 7.14 -8.06
CA THR A 92 -8.77 7.68 -7.77
C THR A 92 -8.01 6.88 -6.72
N GLU A 93 -8.60 5.84 -6.14
CA GLU A 93 -7.98 5.12 -5.01
C GLU A 93 -6.65 4.49 -5.38
N LEU A 94 -6.59 3.72 -6.49
CA LEU A 94 -5.32 3.15 -6.96
C LEU A 94 -4.32 4.26 -7.34
N ALA A 95 -4.83 5.32 -7.95
CA ALA A 95 -4.00 6.44 -8.38
C ALA A 95 -3.34 7.18 -7.21
N GLU A 96 -3.92 7.15 -6.01
CA GLU A 96 -3.29 7.76 -4.84
C GLU A 96 -1.97 7.08 -4.47
N TYR A 97 -1.92 5.75 -4.57
CA TYR A 97 -0.68 4.99 -4.35
C TYR A 97 0.37 5.37 -5.39
N VAL A 98 -0.03 5.43 -6.65
CA VAL A 98 0.89 5.77 -7.75
C VAL A 98 1.38 7.21 -7.62
N ALA A 99 0.48 8.15 -7.35
CA ALA A 99 0.81 9.56 -7.17
C ALA A 99 1.81 9.78 -6.04
N LEU A 100 1.56 9.14 -4.88
CA LEU A 100 2.45 9.25 -3.74
C LEU A 100 3.84 8.68 -4.08
N ALA A 101 3.87 7.55 -4.77
CA ALA A 101 5.14 6.96 -5.19
C ALA A 101 5.91 7.88 -6.13
N GLN A 102 5.24 8.51 -7.11
CA GLN A 102 5.89 9.48 -8.01
C GLN A 102 6.49 10.66 -7.25
N LEU A 103 5.76 11.17 -6.27
CA LEU A 103 6.14 12.40 -5.58
C LEU A 103 7.17 12.18 -4.47
N GLN A 104 7.15 11.02 -3.80
CA GLN A 104 7.85 10.84 -2.53
C GLN A 104 8.66 9.55 -2.42
N ALA A 105 8.61 8.65 -3.38
CA ALA A 105 9.22 7.33 -3.22
C ALA A 105 10.03 6.90 -4.44
N ASP A 106 10.81 5.83 -4.26
CA ASP A 106 11.62 5.21 -5.30
C ASP A 106 10.87 4.11 -6.04
N ALA A 107 9.88 3.49 -5.36
CA ALA A 107 9.11 2.40 -5.95
C ALA A 107 7.78 2.21 -5.23
N LEU A 108 6.87 1.52 -5.90
CA LEU A 108 5.60 1.04 -5.36
C LEU A 108 5.71 -0.48 -5.15
N VAL A 109 5.33 -0.94 -3.97
CA VAL A 109 5.41 -2.35 -3.59
C VAL A 109 4.01 -2.96 -3.68
N THR A 110 3.81 -3.87 -4.62
CA THR A 110 2.52 -4.53 -4.78
C THR A 110 2.64 -5.82 -5.61
N GLU A 111 1.72 -6.75 -5.38
CA GLU A 111 1.47 -7.88 -6.26
C GLU A 111 0.05 -7.83 -6.84
N ASP A 112 -0.71 -6.79 -6.51
CA ASP A 112 -2.05 -6.59 -7.04
C ASP A 112 -1.96 -6.21 -8.52
N PRO A 113 -2.53 -7.02 -9.43
CA PRO A 113 -2.44 -6.73 -10.86
C PRO A 113 -3.14 -5.43 -11.26
N ASP A 114 -4.20 -5.03 -10.57
CA ASP A 114 -4.91 -3.79 -10.88
C ASP A 114 -4.05 -2.57 -10.52
N LEU A 115 -3.40 -2.60 -9.37
CA LEU A 115 -2.52 -1.52 -8.97
C LEU A 115 -1.26 -1.48 -9.85
N ALA A 116 -0.69 -2.64 -10.18
CA ALA A 116 0.46 -2.70 -11.07
C ALA A 116 0.12 -2.12 -12.45
N ALA A 117 -1.08 -2.42 -12.97
CA ALA A 117 -1.53 -1.87 -14.24
C ALA A 117 -1.68 -0.34 -14.17
N ALA A 118 -2.25 0.18 -13.08
CA ALA A 118 -2.40 1.62 -12.89
C ALA A 118 -1.05 2.33 -12.79
N ALA A 119 -0.01 1.63 -12.33
CA ALA A 119 1.34 2.17 -12.15
C ALA A 119 2.20 2.06 -13.42
N GLU A 120 1.75 1.34 -14.43
CA GLU A 120 2.55 1.09 -15.64
C GLU A 120 2.91 2.39 -16.34
N GLY A 121 4.21 2.60 -16.57
CA GLY A 121 4.71 3.83 -17.17
C GLY A 121 4.75 5.02 -16.21
N GLU A 122 4.31 4.85 -14.97
CA GLU A 122 4.24 5.94 -13.98
C GLU A 122 5.35 5.84 -12.92
N VAL A 123 5.54 4.65 -12.33
CA VAL A 123 6.55 4.41 -11.28
C VAL A 123 7.06 2.97 -11.40
N PRO A 124 8.27 2.69 -10.89
CA PRO A 124 8.73 1.30 -10.75
C PRO A 124 7.86 0.54 -9.76
N VAL A 125 7.55 -0.72 -10.09
CA VAL A 125 6.79 -1.62 -9.22
C VAL A 125 7.69 -2.79 -8.85
N VAL A 126 7.71 -3.12 -7.55
CA VAL A 126 8.47 -4.26 -7.03
C VAL A 126 7.57 -5.16 -6.19
N ALA A 127 7.93 -6.44 -6.09
CA ALA A 127 7.19 -7.38 -5.26
C ALA A 127 7.48 -7.15 -3.77
N PRO A 128 6.54 -7.54 -2.87
CA PRO A 128 6.77 -7.39 -1.42
C PRO A 128 8.05 -8.03 -0.92
N ARG A 129 8.44 -9.19 -1.43
CA ARG A 129 9.69 -9.86 -1.01
C ARG A 129 10.93 -9.02 -1.27
N THR A 130 10.87 -8.06 -2.19
CA THR A 130 11.99 -7.17 -2.50
C THR A 130 12.42 -6.36 -1.27
N ILE A 131 11.50 -6.00 -0.41
CA ILE A 131 11.79 -5.21 0.79
C ILE A 131 12.00 -6.07 2.04
N ALA A 132 11.91 -7.38 1.92
CA ALA A 132 12.03 -8.28 3.06
C ALA A 132 13.48 -8.39 3.54
N THR A 133 13.64 -8.60 4.85
CA THR A 133 14.93 -8.97 5.46
C THR A 133 15.28 -10.40 5.04
N ASN A 134 16.53 -10.61 4.69
CA ASN A 134 17.05 -11.94 4.35
C ASN A 134 17.28 -12.81 5.59
#